data_58e4a620c65159360e9b041ab199bb65
#
_entry.id   58e4a620c65159360e9b041ab199bb65
#
_cell.length_a   1.000
_cell.length_b   1.000
_cell.length_c   1.000
_cell.angle_alpha   90.00
_cell.angle_beta   90.00
_cell.angle_gamma   90.00
#
_symmetry.space_group_name_H-M   'P 1'
#
loop_
_entity.id
_entity.type
_entity.pdbx_description
1 polymer ?
#
loop_
_entity_poly.entity_id
_entity_poly.type
_entity_poly.pdbx_seq_one_letter_code
_entity_poly.pdbx_strand_id
1 'polypeptide(L)'
;MSEAYRLYYSPGACSLAPHIVLEELGVPYEPVRVLVNEGEGRRPEYLAVNPRGRVPALLIRDAQGERILTEAMAIMVYLTQTHGEPGALLPTSGEAFARAIEWMSWLGSTMHQSGVRTVFRPAYFTAQPDQSEAIAAQGRINVRAGYEDIESRLSGKPWALGSSFSVIDAYLLVFYRWGTRCGLSMRSGFPEYTRVMDAVRQRDAVQRIIAREGVEFE
;
A
#
# COMPACT_ATOMS: atom_id res chain seq x y z
N MET A 1 1.52 8.91 29.23
CA MET A 1 1.85 9.70 28.01
C MET A 1 0.89 9.25 26.92
N SER A 2 0.29 10.18 26.18
CA SER A 2 -0.52 9.82 25.02
C SER A 2 0.38 9.15 23.95
N GLU A 3 -0.16 8.17 23.27
CA GLU A 3 0.52 7.49 22.15
C GLU A 3 0.83 8.49 21.03
N ALA A 4 2.06 8.46 20.52
CA ALA A 4 2.51 9.33 19.44
C ALA A 4 3.12 8.52 18.30
N TYR A 5 2.78 8.88 17.07
CA TYR A 5 3.20 8.17 15.87
C TYR A 5 4.07 9.03 14.97
N ARG A 6 5.03 8.37 14.30
CA ARG A 6 5.74 8.96 13.17
C ARG A 6 5.74 7.94 12.02
N LEU A 7 5.17 8.36 10.88
CA LEU A 7 5.14 7.52 9.69
C LEU A 7 6.27 7.92 8.73
N TYR A 8 7.18 7.01 8.47
CA TYR A 8 8.17 7.13 7.40
C TYR A 8 7.56 6.61 6.10
N TYR A 9 7.49 7.49 5.08
CA TYR A 9 6.82 7.19 3.82
C TYR A 9 7.63 7.68 2.62
N SER A 10 7.32 7.15 1.43
CA SER A 10 7.82 7.68 0.15
C SER A 10 6.62 7.93 -0.77
N PRO A 11 6.54 9.09 -1.42
CA PRO A 11 5.36 9.46 -2.21
C PRO A 11 4.98 8.40 -3.24
N GLY A 12 3.71 7.97 -3.19
CA GLY A 12 3.13 6.95 -4.07
C GLY A 12 3.73 5.55 -3.98
N ALA A 13 4.50 5.26 -2.92
CA ALA A 13 4.93 3.90 -2.56
C ALA A 13 3.83 3.15 -1.79
N CYS A 14 4.10 1.90 -1.41
CA CYS A 14 3.15 1.11 -0.59
C CYS A 14 2.82 1.76 0.76
N SER A 15 3.63 2.71 1.22
CA SER A 15 3.37 3.54 2.40
C SER A 15 2.15 4.46 2.27
N LEU A 16 1.66 4.71 1.06
CA LEU A 16 0.43 5.49 0.82
C LEU A 16 -0.79 4.84 1.51
N ALA A 17 -0.87 3.51 1.54
CA ALA A 17 -2.01 2.82 2.18
C ALA A 17 -2.08 3.07 3.69
N PRO A 18 -1.06 2.78 4.52
CA PRO A 18 -1.12 3.11 5.94
C PRO A 18 -1.17 4.62 6.22
N HIS A 19 -0.68 5.48 5.30
CA HIS A 19 -0.83 6.93 5.39
C HIS A 19 -2.30 7.33 5.30
N ILE A 20 -3.04 6.76 4.35
CA ILE A 20 -4.50 6.94 4.23
C ILE A 20 -5.21 6.42 5.48
N VAL A 21 -4.84 5.25 5.99
CA VAL A 21 -5.47 4.65 7.18
C VAL A 21 -5.30 5.53 8.41
N LEU A 22 -4.12 6.12 8.64
CA LEU A 22 -3.90 7.09 9.73
C LEU A 22 -4.85 8.29 9.62
N GLU A 23 -5.01 8.82 8.41
CA GLU A 23 -5.86 9.97 8.15
C GLU A 23 -7.36 9.63 8.28
N GLU A 24 -7.79 8.43 7.84
CA GLU A 24 -9.17 7.93 8.00
C GLU A 24 -9.54 7.72 9.48
N LEU A 25 -8.58 7.29 10.29
CA LEU A 25 -8.77 7.11 11.73
C LEU A 25 -8.70 8.41 12.52
N GLY A 26 -8.27 9.51 11.90
CA GLY A 26 -8.06 10.80 12.59
C GLY A 26 -6.96 10.73 13.65
N VAL A 27 -6.05 9.77 13.56
CA VAL A 27 -4.94 9.59 14.52
C VAL A 27 -3.86 10.65 14.26
N PRO A 28 -3.45 11.42 15.27
CA PRO A 28 -2.34 12.37 15.13
C PRO A 28 -1.01 11.64 14.87
N TYR A 29 -0.26 12.11 13.88
CA TYR A 29 1.04 11.53 13.53
C TYR A 29 1.94 12.58 12.87
N GLU A 30 3.25 12.34 12.92
CA GLU A 30 4.27 13.10 12.20
C GLU A 30 4.65 12.36 10.91
N PRO A 31 4.39 12.91 9.70
CA PRO A 31 4.82 12.31 8.45
C PRO A 31 6.28 12.67 8.16
N VAL A 32 7.12 11.67 7.93
CA VAL A 32 8.53 11.84 7.54
C VAL A 32 8.78 11.23 6.17
N ARG A 33 9.10 12.10 5.20
CA ARG A 33 9.37 11.67 3.84
C ARG A 33 10.78 11.05 3.72
N VAL A 34 10.85 9.89 3.05
CA VAL A 34 12.08 9.16 2.72
C VAL A 34 12.05 8.80 1.23
N LEU A 35 12.85 9.45 0.43
CA LEU A 35 12.89 9.25 -1.02
C LEU A 35 13.69 7.98 -1.37
N VAL A 36 13.04 6.82 -1.23
CA VAL A 36 13.70 5.50 -1.43
C VAL A 36 14.20 5.30 -2.87
N ASN A 37 13.58 5.99 -3.85
CA ASN A 37 14.04 5.97 -5.24
C ASN A 37 15.31 6.81 -5.47
N GLU A 38 15.61 7.74 -4.56
CA GLU A 38 16.80 8.60 -4.57
C GLU A 38 17.89 8.08 -3.61
N GLY A 39 17.70 6.86 -3.10
CA GLY A 39 18.69 6.21 -2.25
C GLY A 39 18.61 6.59 -0.76
N GLU A 40 17.70 7.47 -0.34
CA GLU A 40 17.58 7.88 1.07
C GLU A 40 17.31 6.72 2.02
N GLY A 41 16.63 5.66 1.54
CA GLY A 41 16.44 4.44 2.30
C GLY A 41 17.74 3.72 2.69
N ARG A 42 18.87 4.07 2.08
CA ARG A 42 20.21 3.50 2.37
C ARG A 42 21.11 4.43 3.18
N ARG A 43 20.64 5.61 3.52
CA ARG A 43 21.40 6.54 4.38
C ARG A 43 21.47 5.98 5.81
N PRO A 44 22.63 6.16 6.51
CA PRO A 44 22.81 5.65 7.87
C PRO A 44 21.70 6.06 8.84
N GLU A 45 21.22 7.31 8.71
CA GLU A 45 20.19 7.89 9.58
C GLU A 45 18.86 7.12 9.45
N TYR A 46 18.49 6.72 8.23
CA TYR A 46 17.28 5.94 8.03
C TYR A 46 17.49 4.44 8.32
N LEU A 47 18.68 3.90 8.05
CA LEU A 47 18.99 2.52 8.40
C LEU A 47 18.98 2.30 9.92
N ALA A 48 19.27 3.31 10.73
CA ALA A 48 19.09 3.27 12.18
C ALA A 48 17.61 3.14 12.59
N VAL A 49 16.66 3.67 11.79
CA VAL A 49 15.22 3.51 11.99
C VAL A 49 14.73 2.17 11.46
N ASN A 50 15.05 1.86 10.22
CA ASN A 50 14.66 0.62 9.56
C ASN A 50 15.88 0.00 8.83
N PRO A 51 16.53 -1.01 9.41
CA PRO A 51 17.70 -1.66 8.81
C PRO A 51 17.45 -2.26 7.42
N ARG A 52 16.19 -2.53 7.05
CA ARG A 52 15.83 -2.99 5.70
C ARG A 52 15.88 -1.87 4.65
N GLY A 53 15.93 -0.58 5.08
CA GLY A 53 15.97 0.57 4.18
C GLY A 53 14.73 0.72 3.31
N ARG A 54 13.56 0.34 3.83
CA ARG A 54 12.26 0.33 3.11
C ARG A 54 11.22 1.15 3.86
N VAL A 55 10.21 1.61 3.12
CA VAL A 55 8.99 2.21 3.66
C VAL A 55 7.79 1.29 3.37
N PRO A 56 6.71 1.36 4.19
CA PRO A 56 6.53 2.17 5.39
C PRO A 56 7.33 1.65 6.59
N ALA A 57 7.61 2.58 7.52
CA ALA A 57 7.96 2.24 8.90
C ALA A 57 7.15 3.17 9.82
N LEU A 58 6.56 2.62 10.86
CA LEU A 58 5.80 3.37 11.86
C LEU A 58 6.56 3.35 13.18
N LEU A 59 7.05 4.51 13.62
CA LEU A 59 7.53 4.69 14.99
C LEU A 59 6.31 4.85 15.90
N ILE A 60 6.26 4.03 16.92
CA ILE A 60 5.27 4.05 17.99
C ILE A 60 6.00 4.48 19.26
N ARG A 61 5.49 5.52 19.92
CA ARG A 61 6.00 6.01 21.20
C ARG A 61 4.85 6.04 22.21
N ASP A 62 4.98 5.28 23.29
CA ASP A 62 3.99 5.21 24.37
C ASP A 62 4.67 4.97 25.73
N ALA A 63 3.90 4.55 26.74
CA ALA A 63 4.41 4.22 28.06
C ALA A 63 5.39 3.04 28.10
N GLN A 64 5.39 2.20 27.07
CA GLN A 64 6.30 1.06 26.91
C GLN A 64 7.63 1.44 26.23
N GLY A 65 7.74 2.70 25.76
CA GLY A 65 8.91 3.22 25.06
C GLY A 65 8.72 3.40 23.55
N GLU A 66 9.83 3.48 22.83
CA GLU A 66 9.85 3.62 21.37
C GLU A 66 10.07 2.28 20.69
N ARG A 67 9.31 2.01 19.65
CA ARG A 67 9.46 0.82 18.80
C ARG A 67 9.05 1.10 17.37
N ILE A 68 9.65 0.36 16.44
CA ILE A 68 9.35 0.46 15.00
C ILE A 68 8.53 -0.75 14.59
N LEU A 69 7.37 -0.48 13.96
CA LEU A 69 6.59 -1.46 13.23
C LEU A 69 6.80 -1.26 11.74
N THR A 70 7.07 -2.34 11.01
CA THR A 70 7.24 -2.34 9.55
C THR A 70 6.18 -3.20 8.88
N GLU A 71 6.16 -3.21 7.55
CA GLU A 71 5.20 -3.87 6.65
C GLU A 71 3.83 -3.17 6.64
N ALA A 72 3.40 -2.76 5.45
CA ALA A 72 2.14 -2.00 5.27
C ALA A 72 0.94 -2.72 5.87
N MET A 73 0.82 -4.03 5.66
CA MET A 73 -0.27 -4.85 6.21
C MET A 73 -0.26 -4.83 7.74
N ALA A 74 0.90 -5.08 8.38
CA ALA A 74 1.01 -5.11 9.83
C ALA A 74 0.67 -3.75 10.45
N ILE A 75 1.13 -2.66 9.83
CA ILE A 75 0.82 -1.28 10.26
C ILE A 75 -0.68 -1.02 10.17
N MET A 76 -1.33 -1.35 9.05
CA MET A 76 -2.77 -1.15 8.88
C MET A 76 -3.60 -1.97 9.88
N VAL A 77 -3.23 -3.23 10.10
CA VAL A 77 -3.88 -4.08 11.13
C VAL A 77 -3.73 -3.47 12.52
N TYR A 78 -2.50 -3.09 12.89
CA TYR A 78 -2.23 -2.47 14.20
C TYR A 78 -3.07 -1.21 14.40
N LEU A 79 -3.04 -0.28 13.45
CA LEU A 79 -3.76 0.99 13.55
C LEU A 79 -5.27 0.79 13.68
N THR A 80 -5.86 -0.09 12.89
CA THR A 80 -7.30 -0.34 12.93
C THR A 80 -7.76 -1.05 14.19
N GLN A 81 -6.95 -1.93 14.74
CA GLN A 81 -7.26 -2.62 16.00
C GLN A 81 -7.04 -1.73 17.22
N THR A 82 -6.14 -0.74 17.13
CA THR A 82 -5.83 0.15 18.25
C THR A 82 -6.74 1.38 18.30
N HIS A 83 -7.10 1.94 17.14
CA HIS A 83 -7.79 3.23 17.04
C HIS A 83 -9.11 3.18 16.30
N GLY A 84 -9.38 2.13 15.53
CA GLY A 84 -10.61 2.01 14.76
C GLY A 84 -11.80 1.55 15.61
N GLU A 85 -12.99 2.00 15.25
CA GLU A 85 -14.21 1.32 15.70
C GLU A 85 -14.16 -0.14 15.23
N PRO A 86 -14.45 -1.12 16.11
CA PRO A 86 -14.32 -2.53 15.76
C PRO A 86 -15.09 -2.89 14.47
N GLY A 87 -14.38 -3.40 13.49
CA GLY A 87 -14.95 -3.82 12.21
C GLY A 87 -15.17 -2.72 11.16
N ALA A 88 -14.96 -1.44 11.48
CA ALA A 88 -15.25 -0.34 10.57
C ALA A 88 -14.34 -0.34 9.33
N LEU A 89 -13.01 -0.41 9.50
CA LEU A 89 -12.04 -0.43 8.40
C LEU A 89 -11.43 -1.81 8.15
N LEU A 90 -11.55 -2.72 9.11
CA LEU A 90 -11.03 -4.08 9.03
C LEU A 90 -11.90 -4.99 9.92
N PRO A 91 -12.44 -6.10 9.42
CA PRO A 91 -13.10 -7.11 10.26
C PRO A 91 -12.20 -7.55 11.40
N THR A 92 -12.76 -7.86 12.57
CA THR A 92 -11.97 -8.15 13.78
C THR A 92 -11.68 -9.63 14.01
N SER A 93 -12.47 -10.53 13.41
CA SER A 93 -12.34 -11.97 13.62
C SER A 93 -13.04 -12.79 12.54
N GLY A 94 -12.89 -14.11 12.60
CA GLY A 94 -13.58 -15.07 11.76
C GLY A 94 -13.15 -15.06 10.30
N GLU A 95 -14.00 -15.60 9.43
CA GLU A 95 -13.70 -15.71 8.00
C GLU A 95 -13.54 -14.33 7.32
N ALA A 96 -14.33 -13.35 7.71
CA ALA A 96 -14.24 -12.00 7.14
C ALA A 96 -12.84 -11.38 7.40
N PHE A 97 -12.29 -11.54 8.61
CA PHE A 97 -10.92 -11.13 8.90
C PHE A 97 -9.90 -11.92 8.08
N ALA A 98 -10.06 -13.25 8.00
CA ALA A 98 -9.17 -14.10 7.21
C ALA A 98 -9.16 -13.69 5.73
N ARG A 99 -10.32 -13.35 5.15
CA ARG A 99 -10.42 -12.85 3.77
C ARG A 99 -9.73 -11.50 3.58
N ALA A 100 -9.81 -10.62 4.56
CA ALA A 100 -9.08 -9.35 4.52
C ALA A 100 -7.56 -9.57 4.57
N ILE A 101 -7.07 -10.47 5.44
CA ILE A 101 -5.66 -10.87 5.50
C ILE A 101 -5.21 -11.55 4.20
N GLU A 102 -6.04 -12.42 3.62
CA GLU A 102 -5.77 -13.04 2.30
C GLU A 102 -5.52 -11.98 1.22
N TRP A 103 -6.40 -10.97 1.11
CA TRP A 103 -6.21 -9.84 0.20
C TRP A 103 -4.87 -9.14 0.43
N MET A 104 -4.62 -8.69 1.66
CA MET A 104 -3.40 -7.94 1.97
C MET A 104 -2.13 -8.76 1.76
N SER A 105 -2.16 -10.05 2.13
CA SER A 105 -1.04 -10.97 1.92
C SER A 105 -0.74 -11.15 0.43
N TRP A 106 -1.78 -11.41 -0.37
CA TRP A 106 -1.64 -11.58 -1.81
C TRP A 106 -1.14 -10.30 -2.50
N LEU A 107 -1.70 -9.13 -2.13
CA LEU A 107 -1.23 -7.85 -2.62
C LEU A 107 0.24 -7.61 -2.25
N GLY A 108 0.63 -7.87 -1.01
CA GLY A 108 1.99 -7.63 -0.53
C GLY A 108 3.03 -8.59 -1.11
N SER A 109 2.72 -9.89 -1.20
CA SER A 109 3.65 -10.92 -1.64
C SER A 109 3.63 -11.11 -3.16
N THR A 110 2.46 -11.41 -3.73
CA THR A 110 2.34 -11.77 -5.14
C THR A 110 2.35 -10.53 -6.02
N MET A 111 1.43 -9.59 -5.77
CA MET A 111 1.31 -8.41 -6.62
C MET A 111 2.50 -7.46 -6.48
N HIS A 112 2.91 -7.15 -5.25
CA HIS A 112 4.01 -6.22 -5.01
C HIS A 112 5.37 -6.86 -5.31
N GLN A 113 5.72 -7.96 -4.62
CA GLN A 113 7.09 -8.49 -4.67
C GLN A 113 7.36 -9.30 -5.95
N SER A 114 6.42 -10.14 -6.38
CA SER A 114 6.61 -11.03 -7.54
C SER A 114 6.05 -10.42 -8.84
N GLY A 115 5.18 -9.43 -8.76
CA GLY A 115 4.61 -8.73 -9.89
C GLY A 115 5.28 -7.38 -10.14
N VAL A 116 4.78 -6.31 -9.51
CA VAL A 116 5.20 -4.93 -9.77
C VAL A 116 6.71 -4.71 -9.59
N ARG A 117 7.32 -5.36 -8.60
CA ARG A 117 8.76 -5.21 -8.34
C ARG A 117 9.63 -5.78 -9.47
N THR A 118 9.20 -6.86 -10.15
CA THR A 118 9.93 -7.39 -11.30
C THR A 118 9.92 -6.42 -12.46
N VAL A 119 8.85 -5.62 -12.61
CA VAL A 119 8.76 -4.56 -13.64
C VAL A 119 9.62 -3.36 -13.25
N PHE A 120 9.51 -2.88 -12.02
CA PHE A 120 10.16 -1.63 -11.60
C PHE A 120 11.65 -1.79 -11.24
N ARG A 121 12.05 -2.98 -10.83
CA ARG A 121 13.39 -3.26 -10.32
C ARG A 121 13.87 -4.66 -10.70
N PRO A 122 13.95 -4.98 -12.00
CA PRO A 122 14.35 -6.31 -12.47
C PRO A 122 15.75 -6.72 -11.98
N ALA A 123 16.66 -5.76 -11.79
CA ALA A 123 18.01 -6.00 -11.27
C ALA A 123 18.04 -6.61 -9.83
N TYR A 124 16.92 -6.64 -9.10
CA TYR A 124 16.85 -7.40 -7.84
C TYR A 124 16.75 -8.92 -8.04
N PHE A 125 16.42 -9.36 -9.26
CA PHE A 125 16.13 -10.76 -9.57
C PHE A 125 17.22 -11.42 -10.41
N THR A 126 18.22 -10.66 -10.85
CA THR A 126 19.35 -11.18 -11.63
C THR A 126 20.61 -10.35 -11.34
N ALA A 127 21.77 -11.03 -11.36
CA ALA A 127 23.08 -10.39 -11.39
C ALA A 127 23.55 -10.08 -12.82
N GLN A 128 22.79 -10.51 -13.85
CA GLN A 128 23.12 -10.33 -15.27
C GLN A 128 22.27 -9.21 -15.86
N PRO A 129 22.85 -8.04 -16.19
CA PRO A 129 22.10 -6.87 -16.64
C PRO A 129 21.28 -7.11 -17.92
N ASP A 130 21.76 -7.96 -18.82
CA ASP A 130 21.10 -8.33 -20.08
C ASP A 130 19.79 -9.12 -19.89
N GLN A 131 19.60 -9.76 -18.73
CA GLN A 131 18.35 -10.46 -18.40
C GLN A 131 17.24 -9.54 -17.84
N SER A 132 17.58 -8.30 -17.51
CA SER A 132 16.63 -7.37 -16.86
C SER A 132 15.35 -7.14 -17.68
N GLU A 133 15.47 -7.01 -19.00
CA GLU A 133 14.29 -6.83 -19.85
C GLU A 133 13.42 -8.09 -19.93
N ALA A 134 14.00 -9.26 -19.99
CA ALA A 134 13.24 -10.52 -19.98
C ALA A 134 12.46 -10.71 -18.67
N ILE A 135 13.09 -10.36 -17.53
CA ILE A 135 12.44 -10.38 -16.22
C ILE A 135 11.31 -9.36 -16.15
N ALA A 136 11.53 -8.13 -16.62
CA ALA A 136 10.50 -7.10 -16.65
C ALA A 136 9.34 -7.47 -17.58
N ALA A 137 9.62 -8.09 -18.73
CA ALA A 137 8.59 -8.58 -19.64
C ALA A 137 7.71 -9.67 -19.01
N GLN A 138 8.32 -10.65 -18.34
CA GLN A 138 7.55 -11.64 -17.58
C GLN A 138 6.78 -11.00 -16.43
N GLY A 139 7.37 -10.02 -15.76
CA GLY A 139 6.71 -9.24 -14.72
C GLY A 139 5.45 -8.55 -15.22
N ARG A 140 5.46 -7.96 -16.40
CA ARG A 140 4.28 -7.33 -17.02
C ARG A 140 3.15 -8.34 -17.29
N ILE A 141 3.47 -9.56 -17.69
CA ILE A 141 2.49 -10.65 -17.87
C ILE A 141 1.85 -11.00 -16.52
N ASN A 142 2.66 -11.21 -15.50
CA ASN A 142 2.18 -11.57 -14.15
C ASN A 142 1.33 -10.46 -13.54
N VAL A 143 1.77 -9.21 -13.72
CA VAL A 143 1.03 -8.02 -13.25
C VAL A 143 -0.33 -7.95 -13.92
N ARG A 144 -0.42 -8.10 -15.25
CA ARG A 144 -1.70 -8.07 -15.97
C ARG A 144 -2.67 -9.13 -15.42
N ALA A 145 -2.24 -10.38 -15.27
CA ALA A 145 -3.08 -11.44 -14.72
C ALA A 145 -3.60 -11.11 -13.31
N GLY A 146 -2.74 -10.49 -12.48
CA GLY A 146 -3.17 -10.04 -11.15
C GLY A 146 -4.18 -8.89 -11.18
N TYR A 147 -4.09 -7.98 -12.14
CA TYR A 147 -5.10 -6.90 -12.30
C TYR A 147 -6.42 -7.44 -12.85
N GLU A 148 -6.41 -8.47 -13.70
CA GLU A 148 -7.61 -9.19 -14.16
C GLU A 148 -8.31 -9.89 -12.99
N ASP A 149 -7.55 -10.46 -12.04
CA ASP A 149 -8.11 -11.03 -10.81
C ASP A 149 -8.73 -9.94 -9.91
N ILE A 150 -8.06 -8.79 -9.73
CA ILE A 150 -8.63 -7.64 -8.97
C ILE A 150 -9.93 -7.17 -9.63
N GLU A 151 -9.94 -6.98 -10.94
CA GLU A 151 -11.14 -6.56 -11.70
C GLU A 151 -12.31 -7.51 -11.46
N SER A 152 -12.06 -8.82 -11.57
CA SER A 152 -13.06 -9.85 -11.31
C SER A 152 -13.58 -9.82 -9.88
N ARG A 153 -12.71 -9.69 -8.90
CA ARG A 153 -13.07 -9.66 -7.48
C ARG A 153 -13.89 -8.42 -7.09
N LEU A 154 -13.70 -7.30 -7.78
CA LEU A 154 -14.40 -6.04 -7.54
C LEU A 154 -15.72 -5.93 -8.30
N SER A 155 -15.96 -6.82 -9.28
CA SER A 155 -17.16 -6.78 -10.12
C SER A 155 -18.44 -6.79 -9.29
N GLY A 156 -19.29 -5.79 -9.51
CA GLY A 156 -20.59 -5.63 -8.84
C GLY A 156 -20.50 -5.26 -7.34
N LYS A 157 -19.32 -5.01 -6.79
CA LYS A 157 -19.14 -4.64 -5.38
C LYS A 157 -18.84 -3.16 -5.25
N PRO A 158 -19.42 -2.45 -4.27
CA PRO A 158 -19.04 -1.06 -4.01
C PRO A 158 -17.62 -0.92 -3.46
N TRP A 159 -17.13 -1.91 -2.69
CA TRP A 159 -15.81 -1.93 -2.04
C TRP A 159 -15.22 -3.35 -2.04
N ALA A 160 -13.93 -3.48 -1.79
CA ALA A 160 -13.20 -4.76 -1.85
C ALA A 160 -13.76 -5.83 -0.92
N LEU A 161 -14.19 -5.48 0.28
CA LEU A 161 -14.80 -6.38 1.26
C LEU A 161 -16.33 -6.37 1.25
N GLY A 162 -16.97 -5.69 0.30
CA GLY A 162 -18.42 -5.68 0.12
C GLY A 162 -19.05 -4.31 0.36
N SER A 163 -19.65 -4.06 1.52
CA SER A 163 -20.57 -2.91 1.73
C SER A 163 -19.90 -1.60 2.15
N SER A 164 -18.66 -1.64 2.68
CA SER A 164 -18.00 -0.48 3.29
C SER A 164 -16.55 -0.38 2.86
N PHE A 165 -16.05 0.86 2.80
CA PHE A 165 -14.63 1.13 2.60
C PHE A 165 -13.77 0.44 3.68
N SER A 166 -12.62 -0.08 3.30
CA SER A 166 -11.72 -0.84 4.15
C SER A 166 -10.25 -0.50 3.88
N VAL A 167 -9.35 -1.02 4.71
CA VAL A 167 -7.90 -0.93 4.47
C VAL A 167 -7.47 -1.57 3.15
N ILE A 168 -8.27 -2.51 2.63
CA ILE A 168 -7.99 -3.15 1.34
C ILE A 168 -8.15 -2.13 0.21
N ASP A 169 -9.19 -1.31 0.26
CA ASP A 169 -9.45 -0.28 -0.76
C ASP A 169 -8.35 0.78 -0.76
N ALA A 170 -7.86 1.18 0.43
CA ALA A 170 -6.69 2.04 0.56
C ALA A 170 -5.43 1.41 -0.05
N TYR A 171 -5.25 0.09 0.13
CA TYR A 171 -4.10 -0.60 -0.43
C TYR A 171 -4.23 -0.80 -1.94
N LEU A 172 -5.42 -1.11 -2.43
CA LEU A 172 -5.72 -1.21 -3.86
C LEU A 172 -5.45 0.10 -4.61
N LEU A 173 -5.65 1.27 -3.98
CA LEU A 173 -5.34 2.56 -4.60
C LEU A 173 -3.85 2.69 -4.97
N VAL A 174 -2.96 2.12 -4.16
CA VAL A 174 -1.52 2.06 -4.47
C VAL A 174 -1.29 1.28 -5.77
N PHE A 175 -1.89 0.08 -5.86
CA PHE A 175 -1.74 -0.78 -7.03
C PHE A 175 -2.39 -0.18 -8.27
N TYR A 176 -3.55 0.47 -8.12
CA TYR A 176 -4.19 1.16 -9.24
C TYR A 176 -3.22 2.17 -9.90
N ARG A 177 -2.58 3.01 -9.09
CA ARG A 177 -1.55 3.93 -9.56
C ARG A 177 -0.35 3.22 -10.21
N TRP A 178 0.08 2.10 -9.66
CA TRP A 178 1.18 1.33 -10.22
C TRP A 178 0.82 0.63 -11.53
N GLY A 179 -0.46 0.32 -11.76
CA GLY A 179 -0.95 -0.26 -13.00
C GLY A 179 -0.60 0.60 -14.21
N THR A 180 -0.92 1.89 -14.17
CA THR A 180 -0.54 2.85 -15.21
C THR A 180 0.98 2.86 -15.43
N ARG A 181 1.77 2.87 -14.36
CA ARG A 181 3.23 2.83 -14.44
C ARG A 181 3.80 1.51 -14.96
N CYS A 182 3.04 0.42 -14.87
CA CYS A 182 3.36 -0.86 -15.51
C CYS A 182 2.92 -0.91 -16.98
N GLY A 183 2.35 0.16 -17.53
CA GLY A 183 1.91 0.27 -18.91
C GLY A 183 0.49 -0.27 -19.15
N LEU A 184 -0.33 -0.40 -18.10
CA LEU A 184 -1.72 -0.82 -18.22
C LEU A 184 -2.64 0.40 -18.44
N SER A 185 -3.60 0.27 -19.36
CA SER A 185 -4.65 1.26 -19.57
C SER A 185 -5.76 1.02 -18.53
N MET A 186 -5.59 1.60 -17.33
CA MET A 186 -6.45 1.28 -16.19
C MET A 186 -7.94 1.55 -16.47
N ARG A 187 -8.29 2.74 -16.96
CA ARG A 187 -9.70 3.11 -17.19
C ARG A 187 -10.42 2.23 -18.20
N SER A 188 -9.77 1.88 -19.29
CA SER A 188 -10.39 1.09 -20.36
C SER A 188 -10.25 -0.42 -20.15
N GLY A 189 -9.19 -0.86 -19.50
CA GLY A 189 -8.89 -2.27 -19.29
C GLY A 189 -9.46 -2.87 -18.02
N PHE A 190 -9.75 -2.02 -17.01
CA PHE A 190 -10.20 -2.44 -15.67
C PHE A 190 -11.29 -1.50 -15.14
N PRO A 191 -12.48 -1.48 -15.77
CA PRO A 191 -13.54 -0.51 -15.45
C PRO A 191 -14.11 -0.68 -14.04
N GLU A 192 -14.28 -1.90 -13.53
CA GLU A 192 -14.79 -2.13 -12.17
C GLU A 192 -13.76 -1.68 -11.12
N TYR A 193 -12.48 -1.99 -11.34
CA TYR A 193 -11.42 -1.48 -10.49
C TYR A 193 -11.37 0.05 -10.51
N THR A 194 -11.45 0.65 -11.68
CA THR A 194 -11.49 2.12 -11.85
C THR A 194 -12.66 2.73 -11.09
N ARG A 195 -13.86 2.15 -11.21
CA ARG A 195 -15.07 2.62 -10.52
C ARG A 195 -14.86 2.65 -9.00
N VAL A 196 -14.31 1.58 -8.42
CA VAL A 196 -14.03 1.52 -6.98
C VAL A 196 -12.96 2.55 -6.59
N MET A 197 -11.88 2.67 -7.37
CA MET A 197 -10.82 3.64 -7.06
C MET A 197 -11.24 5.09 -7.26
N ASP A 198 -12.16 5.37 -8.17
CA ASP A 198 -12.77 6.68 -8.29
C ASP A 198 -13.57 7.02 -7.02
N ALA A 199 -14.31 6.06 -6.44
CA ALA A 199 -15.00 6.25 -5.17
C ALA A 199 -14.01 6.41 -3.98
N VAL A 200 -12.92 5.64 -3.94
CA VAL A 200 -11.85 5.79 -2.93
C VAL A 200 -11.28 7.21 -2.96
N ARG A 201 -10.97 7.73 -4.15
CA ARG A 201 -10.37 9.06 -4.33
C ARG A 201 -11.31 10.23 -3.96
N GLN A 202 -12.64 9.99 -3.88
CA GLN A 202 -13.58 11.02 -3.41
C GLN A 202 -13.61 11.19 -1.88
N ARG A 203 -12.96 10.29 -1.13
CA ARG A 203 -12.91 10.40 0.33
C ARG A 203 -11.98 11.53 0.77
N ASP A 204 -12.43 12.36 1.69
CA ASP A 204 -11.68 13.54 2.16
C ASP A 204 -10.29 13.18 2.70
N ALA A 205 -10.18 12.10 3.48
CA ALA A 205 -8.91 11.61 4.01
C ALA A 205 -7.93 11.22 2.89
N VAL A 206 -8.45 10.54 1.85
CA VAL A 206 -7.66 10.14 0.69
C VAL A 206 -7.19 11.35 -0.10
N GLN A 207 -8.05 12.35 -0.33
CA GLN A 207 -7.70 13.59 -1.04
C GLN A 207 -6.59 14.36 -0.28
N ARG A 208 -6.71 14.47 1.05
CA ARG A 208 -5.67 15.12 1.85
C ARG A 208 -4.31 14.44 1.70
N ILE A 209 -4.28 13.11 1.68
CA ILE A 209 -3.02 12.35 1.55
C ILE A 209 -2.47 12.42 0.13
N ILE A 210 -3.31 12.34 -0.91
CA ILE A 210 -2.91 12.53 -2.31
C ILE A 210 -2.23 13.90 -2.46
N ALA A 211 -2.85 14.96 -1.93
CA ALA A 211 -2.29 16.31 -1.98
C ALA A 211 -0.98 16.42 -1.18
N ARG A 212 -0.91 15.83 0.03
CA ARG A 212 0.29 15.84 0.87
C ARG A 212 1.47 15.12 0.24
N GLU A 213 1.23 13.97 -0.38
CA GLU A 213 2.28 13.20 -1.06
C GLU A 213 2.62 13.78 -2.45
N GLY A 214 1.78 14.65 -3.02
CA GLY A 214 1.95 15.18 -4.37
C GLY A 214 1.89 14.09 -5.43
N VAL A 215 0.99 13.10 -5.26
CA VAL A 215 0.84 11.98 -6.20
C VAL A 215 -0.31 12.21 -7.16
N GLU A 216 -0.09 11.85 -8.42
CA GLU A 216 -1.08 11.96 -9.49
C GLU A 216 -1.63 10.57 -9.84
N PHE A 217 -2.89 10.57 -10.26
CA PHE A 217 -3.62 9.41 -10.76
C PHE A 217 -4.17 9.76 -12.15
N GLU A 218 -3.67 9.09 -13.15
CA GLU A 218 -4.12 9.20 -14.55
C GLU A 218 -5.38 8.36 -14.81
#